data_ae080679d221a1de0eddc85f6556bc3b
#
_entry.id   ae080679d221a1de0eddc85f6556bc3b
#
_cell.length_a   1.000
_cell.length_b   1.000
_cell.length_c   1.000
_cell.angle_alpha   90.00
_cell.angle_beta   90.00
_cell.angle_gamma   90.00
#
_symmetry.space_group_name_H-M   'P 1'
#
loop_
_entity.id
_entity.type
_entity.pdbx_description
1 polymer ?
#
loop_
_entity_poly.entity_id
_entity_poly.type
_entity_poly.pdbx_seq_one_letter_code
_entity_poly.pdbx_strand_id
1 'polypeptide(L)'
;MIIWNEQAAQALKTYIQTVIETWKWTQFFLLVGPNWIWKISHAKEIIEEILWTYMYSDCLFVQDYEQFTWKFHTIPVEIKDETKRFIEFPDETQHENYGVREMNEWLINSSFSWKRFLLIENIQRMSNSAINAFLKSAEEPLTNRFIIATVPHVSMVLDTIRSRSITIPFSVLNNQEMKKFADENQIFTDDKQLQSIMITMAMWKPWFLKNISEKINQNEDLKNNLKYLVSNLWKDSEPKWKLFQSLKLISEQWLLNDFLEWWIAYCGEKWDYEQAEHWIKMRKYLQSNVNQDSALLYGLME
;
A
#
# COMPACT_ATOMS: atom_id res chain seq x y z
N MET A 1 7.62 -16.40 -1.45
CA MET A 1 7.80 -15.93 -2.84
C MET A 1 6.52 -15.20 -3.27
N ILE A 2 6.63 -13.93 -3.63
CA ILE A 2 5.48 -13.13 -4.07
C ILE A 2 5.31 -13.40 -5.57
N ILE A 3 4.16 -13.94 -5.99
CA ILE A 3 3.94 -14.46 -7.37
C ILE A 3 3.39 -13.38 -8.34
N TRP A 4 3.30 -12.12 -7.89
CA TRP A 4 2.60 -11.05 -8.63
C TRP A 4 3.58 -10.00 -9.11
N ASN A 5 3.26 -9.38 -10.25
CA ASN A 5 4.18 -8.43 -10.88
C ASN A 5 5.57 -9.01 -11.13
N GLU A 6 5.64 -10.34 -11.40
CA GLU A 6 6.91 -11.02 -11.69
C GLU A 6 7.70 -10.32 -12.81
N GLN A 7 7.02 -9.83 -13.83
CA GLN A 7 7.68 -9.10 -14.93
C GLN A 7 8.32 -7.80 -14.43
N ALA A 8 7.63 -7.04 -13.56
CA ALA A 8 8.16 -5.81 -12.99
C ALA A 8 9.31 -6.11 -12.01
N ALA A 9 9.17 -7.14 -11.18
CA ALA A 9 10.21 -7.59 -10.27
C ALA A 9 11.44 -8.10 -11.03
N GLN A 10 11.23 -8.91 -12.09
CA GLN A 10 12.31 -9.39 -12.93
C GLN A 10 13.00 -8.26 -13.69
N ALA A 11 12.25 -7.25 -14.17
CA ALA A 11 12.82 -6.05 -14.78
C ALA A 11 13.70 -5.30 -13.79
N LEU A 12 13.23 -5.06 -12.55
CA LEU A 12 14.04 -4.43 -11.50
C LEU A 12 15.32 -5.21 -11.24
N LYS A 13 15.22 -6.52 -11.06
CA LYS A 13 16.37 -7.41 -10.82
C LYS A 13 17.38 -7.33 -11.97
N THR A 14 16.89 -7.42 -13.20
CA THR A 14 17.74 -7.36 -14.41
C THR A 14 18.43 -6.01 -14.53
N TYR A 15 17.73 -4.88 -14.29
CA TYR A 15 18.35 -3.55 -14.31
C TYR A 15 19.43 -3.41 -13.24
N ILE A 16 19.18 -3.84 -12.00
CA ILE A 16 20.18 -3.79 -10.92
C ILE A 16 21.40 -4.62 -11.31
N GLN A 17 21.23 -5.85 -11.81
CA GLN A 17 22.32 -6.71 -12.23
C GLN A 17 23.12 -6.07 -13.39
N THR A 18 22.45 -5.52 -14.40
CA THR A 18 23.09 -4.83 -15.51
C THR A 18 23.91 -3.65 -15.03
N VAL A 19 23.41 -2.84 -14.06
CA VAL A 19 24.17 -1.74 -13.47
C VAL A 19 25.40 -2.25 -12.73
N ILE A 20 25.28 -3.33 -11.97
CA ILE A 20 26.42 -3.94 -11.25
C ILE A 20 27.50 -4.39 -12.22
N GLU A 21 27.13 -4.94 -13.38
CA GLU A 21 28.06 -5.47 -14.37
C GLU A 21 28.68 -4.38 -15.28
N THR A 22 27.90 -3.37 -15.66
CA THR A 22 28.28 -2.44 -16.72
C THR A 22 28.65 -1.03 -16.23
N TRP A 23 28.23 -0.62 -15.03
CA TRP A 23 28.46 0.70 -14.43
C TRP A 23 27.94 1.90 -15.24
N LYS A 24 27.05 1.67 -16.23
CA LYS A 24 26.67 2.67 -17.24
C LYS A 24 25.28 3.27 -17.07
N TRP A 25 24.44 2.79 -16.12
CA TRP A 25 23.05 3.19 -15.99
C TRP A 25 22.79 3.95 -14.70
N THR A 26 21.67 4.68 -14.67
CA THR A 26 21.22 5.27 -13.40
C THR A 26 20.98 4.18 -12.36
N GLN A 27 21.34 4.49 -11.12
CA GLN A 27 21.16 3.60 -9.97
C GLN A 27 19.90 3.96 -9.17
N PHE A 28 19.03 4.79 -9.75
CA PHE A 28 17.77 5.18 -9.13
C PHE A 28 16.57 4.56 -9.86
N PHE A 29 15.78 3.77 -9.14
CA PHE A 29 14.61 3.07 -9.63
C PHE A 29 13.35 3.60 -8.94
N LEU A 30 12.31 3.91 -9.73
CA LEU A 30 11.03 4.38 -9.26
C LEU A 30 9.96 3.33 -9.55
N LEU A 31 9.49 2.64 -8.52
CA LEU A 31 8.43 1.65 -8.60
C LEU A 31 7.07 2.34 -8.52
N VAL A 32 6.35 2.36 -9.63
CA VAL A 32 5.09 3.08 -9.79
C VAL A 32 3.91 2.13 -9.79
N GLY A 33 2.92 2.38 -8.97
CA GLY A 33 1.68 1.62 -8.93
C GLY A 33 0.93 1.85 -7.63
N PRO A 34 -0.35 1.51 -7.54
CA PRO A 34 -1.17 1.74 -6.37
C PRO A 34 -0.54 1.24 -5.07
N ASN A 35 -0.99 1.76 -3.93
CA ASN A 35 -0.59 1.23 -2.64
C ASN A 35 -1.04 -0.24 -2.52
N TRP A 36 -0.40 -1.01 -1.67
CA TRP A 36 -0.77 -2.40 -1.33
C TRP A 36 -0.54 -3.47 -2.41
N ILE A 37 0.18 -3.15 -3.50
CA ILE A 37 0.57 -4.13 -4.53
C ILE A 37 2.01 -4.66 -4.35
N TRP A 38 2.51 -4.63 -3.11
CA TRP A 38 3.79 -5.25 -2.70
C TRP A 38 5.06 -4.77 -3.41
N LYS A 39 5.07 -3.51 -3.91
CA LYS A 39 6.28 -2.91 -4.51
C LYS A 39 7.51 -3.04 -3.61
N ILE A 40 7.34 -2.66 -2.34
CA ILE A 40 8.39 -2.74 -1.32
C ILE A 40 8.82 -4.18 -1.05
N SER A 41 7.87 -5.10 -0.96
CA SER A 41 8.16 -6.51 -0.66
C SER A 41 8.99 -7.16 -1.77
N HIS A 42 8.65 -6.91 -3.03
CA HIS A 42 9.47 -7.35 -4.17
C HIS A 42 10.87 -6.73 -4.16
N ALA A 43 10.96 -5.42 -3.87
CA ALA A 43 12.27 -4.77 -3.75
C ALA A 43 13.11 -5.40 -2.63
N LYS A 44 12.50 -5.68 -1.46
CA LYS A 44 13.18 -6.34 -0.34
C LYS A 44 13.67 -7.74 -0.71
N GLU A 45 12.83 -8.57 -1.32
CA GLU A 45 13.24 -9.93 -1.77
C GLU A 45 14.44 -9.87 -2.72
N ILE A 46 14.43 -8.95 -3.70
CA ILE A 46 15.53 -8.78 -4.65
C ILE A 46 16.80 -8.29 -3.95
N ILE A 47 16.69 -7.33 -3.04
CA ILE A 47 17.83 -6.81 -2.28
C ILE A 47 18.40 -7.90 -1.38
N GLU A 48 17.56 -8.69 -0.73
CA GLU A 48 17.96 -9.82 0.11
C GLU A 48 18.74 -10.88 -0.69
N GLU A 49 18.29 -11.22 -1.89
CA GLU A 49 19.04 -12.11 -2.80
C GLU A 49 20.43 -11.55 -3.17
N ILE A 50 20.53 -10.21 -3.34
CA ILE A 50 21.78 -9.55 -3.76
C ILE A 50 22.75 -9.38 -2.59
N LEU A 51 22.25 -9.00 -1.42
CA LEU A 51 23.05 -8.70 -0.24
C LEU A 51 23.25 -9.90 0.67
N TRP A 52 22.34 -10.88 0.64
CA TRP A 52 22.38 -12.06 1.50
C TRP A 52 22.52 -11.67 2.99
N THR A 53 23.60 -12.08 3.65
CA THR A 53 23.86 -11.79 5.07
C THR A 53 24.05 -10.31 5.41
N TYR A 54 24.30 -9.45 4.41
CA TYR A 54 24.54 -8.01 4.60
C TYR A 54 23.27 -7.14 4.46
N MET A 55 22.08 -7.75 4.38
CA MET A 55 20.81 -7.03 4.23
C MET A 55 20.60 -5.95 5.30
N TYR A 56 20.90 -6.27 6.55
CA TYR A 56 20.70 -5.34 7.67
C TYR A 56 21.75 -4.21 7.75
N SER A 57 22.96 -4.43 7.21
CA SER A 57 24.04 -3.44 7.27
C SER A 57 24.12 -2.55 6.04
N ASP A 58 23.75 -3.06 4.86
CA ASP A 58 23.93 -2.41 3.58
C ASP A 58 22.59 -2.06 2.89
N CYS A 59 21.45 -2.23 3.57
CA CYS A 59 20.15 -1.75 3.13
C CYS A 59 19.55 -0.83 4.20
N LEU A 60 19.27 0.43 3.83
CA LEU A 60 18.47 1.35 4.64
C LEU A 60 17.04 1.37 4.09
N PHE A 61 16.08 1.10 4.95
CA PHE A 61 14.67 1.16 4.62
C PHE A 61 13.99 2.34 5.32
N VAL A 62 13.56 3.31 4.54
CA VAL A 62 12.77 4.46 5.00
C VAL A 62 11.30 4.14 4.77
N GLN A 63 10.65 3.76 5.84
CA GLN A 63 9.30 3.19 5.85
C GLN A 63 8.23 4.26 5.92
N ASP A 64 7.08 3.99 5.34
CA ASP A 64 5.87 4.76 5.52
C ASP A 64 5.10 4.22 6.74
N TYR A 65 5.08 5.01 7.81
CA TYR A 65 4.42 4.64 9.06
C TYR A 65 2.96 5.11 9.18
N GLU A 66 2.41 5.79 8.19
CA GLU A 66 1.04 6.31 8.26
C GLU A 66 0.02 5.22 8.56
N GLN A 67 0.15 4.07 7.91
CA GLN A 67 -0.77 2.96 8.08
C GLN A 67 -0.80 2.36 9.48
N PHE A 68 0.27 2.57 10.27
CA PHE A 68 0.38 2.06 11.64
C PHE A 68 0.05 3.11 12.69
N THR A 69 0.40 4.37 12.41
CA THR A 69 0.26 5.47 13.37
C THR A 69 -0.96 6.34 13.08
N TRP A 70 -1.61 6.15 11.91
CA TRP A 70 -2.70 6.99 11.40
C TRP A 70 -2.33 8.49 11.32
N LYS A 71 -1.04 8.79 11.28
CA LYS A 71 -0.49 10.13 11.14
C LYS A 71 0.25 10.27 9.83
N PHE A 72 0.01 11.37 9.14
CA PHE A 72 0.76 11.70 7.95
C PHE A 72 2.20 12.07 8.32
N HIS A 73 3.16 11.29 7.84
CA HIS A 73 4.59 11.54 8.03
C HIS A 73 5.19 12.13 6.77
N THR A 74 5.79 13.31 6.91
CA THR A 74 6.52 13.97 5.83
C THR A 74 8.00 13.66 6.01
N ILE A 75 8.66 13.25 4.94
CA ILE A 75 10.12 13.06 4.93
C ILE A 75 10.77 14.45 4.88
N PRO A 76 11.46 14.90 5.96
CA PRO A 76 12.08 16.23 6.03
C PRO A 76 13.46 16.25 5.36
N VAL A 77 14.05 17.42 5.25
CA VAL A 77 15.48 17.55 4.86
C VAL A 77 16.38 16.93 5.92
N GLU A 78 16.09 17.18 7.19
CA GLU A 78 16.91 16.80 8.34
C GLU A 78 16.03 16.68 9.58
N ILE A 79 16.31 15.72 10.43
CA ILE A 79 15.65 15.55 11.72
C ILE A 79 16.50 16.23 12.80
N LYS A 80 16.14 17.49 13.13
CA LYS A 80 16.83 18.28 14.14
C LYS A 80 16.37 18.00 15.56
N ASP A 81 15.16 17.50 15.69
CA ASP A 81 14.50 17.26 16.97
C ASP A 81 14.61 15.77 17.30
N GLU A 82 15.43 15.44 18.29
CA GLU A 82 15.65 14.06 18.70
C GLU A 82 14.35 13.33 19.10
N THR A 83 13.34 14.08 19.57
CA THR A 83 12.03 13.49 19.90
C THR A 83 11.26 13.02 18.67
N LYS A 84 11.61 13.50 17.48
CA LYS A 84 11.04 13.08 16.18
C LYS A 84 11.87 12.03 15.47
N ARG A 85 13.02 11.68 16.04
CA ARG A 85 13.90 10.66 15.46
C ARG A 85 13.31 9.26 15.56
N PHE A 86 12.51 9.04 16.60
CA PHE A 86 11.85 7.76 16.82
C PHE A 86 10.34 7.92 16.72
N ILE A 87 9.70 6.99 16.02
CA ILE A 87 8.26 6.88 15.89
C ILE A 87 7.82 5.73 16.78
N GLU A 88 6.96 6.03 17.77
CA GLU A 88 6.36 5.03 18.65
C GLU A 88 5.10 4.44 18.01
N PHE A 89 5.00 3.13 18.04
CA PHE A 89 3.81 2.39 17.64
C PHE A 89 2.89 2.08 18.81
N PRO A 90 1.63 1.67 18.54
CA PRO A 90 0.69 1.26 19.57
C PRO A 90 1.15 0.06 20.41
N ASP A 91 2.09 -0.74 19.92
CA ASP A 91 2.70 -1.88 20.62
C ASP A 91 3.96 -1.49 21.43
N GLU A 92 4.20 -0.18 21.64
CA GLU A 92 5.37 0.38 22.33
C GLU A 92 6.72 0.12 21.61
N THR A 93 6.70 -0.34 20.38
CA THR A 93 7.93 -0.44 19.59
C THR A 93 8.33 0.93 19.03
N GLN A 94 9.63 1.16 18.90
CA GLN A 94 10.19 2.39 18.36
C GLN A 94 10.93 2.11 17.07
N HIS A 95 10.68 2.93 16.05
CA HIS A 95 11.36 2.87 14.78
C HIS A 95 12.04 4.18 14.46
N GLU A 96 13.25 4.10 13.91
CA GLU A 96 14.03 5.28 13.55
C GLU A 96 13.47 5.92 12.28
N ASN A 97 13.30 7.25 12.34
CA ASN A 97 12.90 8.07 11.22
C ASN A 97 14.13 8.72 10.57
N TYR A 98 14.08 8.99 9.27
CA TYR A 98 15.20 9.53 8.51
C TYR A 98 14.78 10.75 7.70
N GLY A 99 15.61 11.80 7.77
CA GLY A 99 15.58 12.89 6.81
C GLY A 99 16.53 12.63 5.63
N VAL A 100 16.47 13.48 4.63
CA VAL A 100 17.28 13.30 3.41
C VAL A 100 18.80 13.45 3.69
N ARG A 101 19.19 14.28 4.66
CA ARG A 101 20.61 14.41 5.02
C ARG A 101 21.17 13.13 5.59
N GLU A 102 20.45 12.53 6.52
CA GLU A 102 20.82 11.25 7.13
C GLU A 102 20.87 10.11 6.09
N MET A 103 19.91 10.09 5.14
CA MET A 103 19.94 9.13 4.02
C MET A 103 21.18 9.34 3.14
N ASN A 104 21.54 10.58 2.82
CA ASN A 104 22.70 10.91 2.00
C ASN A 104 24.01 10.56 2.71
N GLU A 105 24.13 10.86 4.00
CA GLU A 105 25.29 10.48 4.83
C GLU A 105 25.42 8.95 4.87
N TRP A 106 24.32 8.26 5.05
CA TRP A 106 24.31 6.79 5.04
C TRP A 106 24.78 6.24 3.70
N LEU A 107 24.36 6.80 2.56
CA LEU A 107 24.80 6.38 1.23
C LEU A 107 26.30 6.59 1.01
N ILE A 108 26.90 7.63 1.59
CA ILE A 108 28.34 7.94 1.43
C ILE A 108 29.21 6.97 2.23
N ASN A 109 28.75 6.48 3.36
CA ASN A 109 29.53 5.59 4.22
C ASN A 109 29.96 4.30 3.51
N SER A 110 31.02 3.63 4.02
CA SER A 110 31.50 2.36 3.50
C SER A 110 30.45 1.25 3.67
N SER A 111 30.41 0.31 2.74
CA SER A 111 29.54 -0.87 2.77
C SER A 111 30.34 -2.14 3.09
N PHE A 112 29.71 -3.12 3.67
CA PHE A 112 30.29 -4.44 3.93
C PHE A 112 30.31 -5.32 2.67
N SER A 113 29.26 -5.22 1.84
CA SER A 113 29.08 -6.00 0.60
C SER A 113 29.55 -5.30 -0.67
N TRP A 114 30.19 -4.13 -0.58
CA TRP A 114 30.51 -3.20 -1.70
C TRP A 114 29.29 -2.58 -2.38
N LYS A 115 28.07 -2.89 -1.93
CA LYS A 115 26.82 -2.36 -2.45
C LYS A 115 26.03 -1.76 -1.30
N ARG A 116 25.23 -0.71 -1.59
CA ARG A 116 24.24 -0.17 -0.65
C ARG A 116 22.95 0.09 -1.35
N PHE A 117 21.87 -0.19 -0.66
CA PHE A 117 20.50 0.02 -1.13
C PHE A 117 19.76 0.96 -0.18
N LEU A 118 19.30 2.07 -0.71
CA LEU A 118 18.36 2.97 -0.04
C LEU A 118 16.96 2.66 -0.60
N LEU A 119 16.10 2.13 0.23
CA LEU A 119 14.72 1.81 -0.12
C LEU A 119 13.78 2.82 0.55
N ILE A 120 13.04 3.60 -0.26
CA ILE A 120 12.17 4.68 0.22
C ILE A 120 10.72 4.35 -0.13
N GLU A 121 9.89 4.18 0.90
CA GLU A 121 8.46 4.00 0.71
C GLU A 121 7.76 5.36 0.57
N ASN A 122 6.96 5.51 -0.51
CA ASN A 122 6.17 6.71 -0.76
C ASN A 122 6.99 8.02 -0.85
N ILE A 123 7.91 8.08 -1.82
CA ILE A 123 8.82 9.23 -2.05
C ILE A 123 8.08 10.57 -2.21
N GLN A 124 6.82 10.57 -2.65
CA GLN A 124 5.99 11.80 -2.76
C GLN A 124 5.74 12.47 -1.40
N ARG A 125 6.08 11.82 -0.29
CA ARG A 125 6.01 12.39 1.06
C ARG A 125 7.22 13.26 1.42
N MET A 126 8.23 13.34 0.56
CA MET A 126 9.30 14.30 0.73
C MET A 126 8.78 15.73 0.63
N SER A 127 9.18 16.59 1.56
CA SER A 127 8.94 18.03 1.44
C SER A 127 9.68 18.60 0.21
N ASN A 128 9.24 19.73 -0.34
CA ASN A 128 9.91 20.35 -1.49
C ASN A 128 11.40 20.63 -1.23
N SER A 129 11.75 21.02 -0.01
CA SER A 129 13.15 21.22 0.39
C SER A 129 13.91 19.90 0.50
N ALA A 130 13.26 18.83 0.95
CA ALA A 130 13.84 17.50 1.00
C ALA A 130 14.11 16.95 -0.41
N ILE A 131 13.16 17.11 -1.34
CA ILE A 131 13.35 16.72 -2.75
C ILE A 131 14.57 17.42 -3.34
N ASN A 132 14.70 18.75 -3.16
CA ASN A 132 15.84 19.50 -3.68
C ASN A 132 17.18 19.01 -3.08
N ALA A 133 17.21 18.68 -1.80
CA ALA A 133 18.41 18.10 -1.17
C ALA A 133 18.72 16.68 -1.67
N PHE A 134 17.70 15.92 -2.08
CA PHE A 134 17.83 14.57 -2.60
C PHE A 134 18.31 14.52 -4.05
N LEU A 135 17.98 15.55 -4.85
CA LEU A 135 18.32 15.59 -6.29
C LEU A 135 19.78 15.35 -6.55
N LYS A 136 20.69 15.90 -5.72
CA LYS A 136 22.14 15.71 -5.90
C LYS A 136 22.53 14.24 -5.85
N SER A 137 22.02 13.49 -4.90
CA SER A 137 22.28 12.04 -4.77
C SER A 137 21.62 11.21 -5.85
N ALA A 138 20.50 11.70 -6.41
CA ALA A 138 19.80 11.06 -7.52
C ALA A 138 20.49 11.33 -8.88
N GLU A 139 21.15 12.49 -9.03
CA GLU A 139 21.88 12.87 -10.28
C GLU A 139 23.20 12.13 -10.42
N GLU A 140 23.97 12.09 -9.37
CA GLU A 140 25.32 11.54 -9.35
C GLU A 140 25.46 10.50 -8.24
N PRO A 141 24.77 9.34 -8.37
CA PRO A 141 24.88 8.30 -7.37
C PRO A 141 26.32 7.77 -7.34
N LEU A 142 26.85 7.59 -6.13
CA LEU A 142 28.14 6.95 -5.95
C LEU A 142 28.07 5.52 -6.48
N THR A 143 29.19 5.02 -6.95
CA THR A 143 29.33 3.66 -7.48
C THR A 143 28.77 2.61 -6.48
N ASN A 144 27.94 1.69 -6.98
CA ASN A 144 27.28 0.66 -6.18
C ASN A 144 26.35 1.19 -5.08
N ARG A 145 25.75 2.34 -5.29
CA ARG A 145 24.73 2.93 -4.43
C ARG A 145 23.41 2.97 -5.17
N PHE A 146 22.51 2.12 -4.77
CA PHE A 146 21.23 1.95 -5.43
C PHE A 146 20.12 2.62 -4.61
N ILE A 147 19.29 3.39 -5.30
CA ILE A 147 18.12 4.03 -4.71
C ILE A 147 16.89 3.38 -5.34
N ILE A 148 16.01 2.85 -4.51
CA ILE A 148 14.73 2.29 -4.95
C ILE A 148 13.63 3.03 -4.18
N ALA A 149 12.76 3.71 -4.90
CA ALA A 149 11.66 4.44 -4.30
C ALA A 149 10.32 3.95 -4.83
N THR A 150 9.29 4.03 -4.00
CA THR A 150 7.92 3.72 -4.45
C THR A 150 7.08 4.99 -4.52
N VAL A 151 6.08 4.96 -5.41
CA VAL A 151 5.07 6.01 -5.55
C VAL A 151 3.76 5.40 -6.05
N PRO A 152 2.59 5.88 -5.58
CA PRO A 152 1.31 5.37 -6.07
C PRO A 152 1.05 5.71 -7.53
N HIS A 153 1.37 6.93 -7.96
CA HIS A 153 1.19 7.39 -9.32
C HIS A 153 2.32 8.33 -9.75
N VAL A 154 2.76 8.22 -10.99
CA VAL A 154 3.91 8.99 -11.52
C VAL A 154 3.71 10.50 -11.45
N SER A 155 2.47 10.99 -11.54
CA SER A 155 2.16 12.43 -11.42
C SER A 155 2.36 13.00 -10.02
N MET A 156 2.56 12.16 -9.00
CA MET A 156 2.83 12.59 -7.63
C MET A 156 4.30 12.93 -7.39
N VAL A 157 5.16 12.70 -8.38
CA VAL A 157 6.61 12.99 -8.29
C VAL A 157 6.96 14.12 -9.25
N LEU A 158 7.89 14.97 -8.84
CA LEU A 158 8.39 16.03 -9.70
C LEU A 158 9.12 15.45 -10.93
N ASP A 159 9.01 16.15 -12.07
CA ASP A 159 9.69 15.77 -13.31
C ASP A 159 11.21 15.63 -13.14
N THR A 160 11.78 16.39 -12.22
CA THR A 160 13.21 16.32 -11.88
C THR A 160 13.61 14.97 -11.28
N ILE A 161 12.78 14.34 -10.48
CA ILE A 161 12.97 12.99 -9.96
C ILE A 161 12.75 11.97 -11.07
N ARG A 162 11.64 12.12 -11.81
CA ARG A 162 11.26 11.19 -12.89
C ARG A 162 12.33 11.10 -13.98
N SER A 163 12.92 12.23 -14.39
CA SER A 163 13.94 12.26 -15.43
C SER A 163 15.27 11.59 -15.04
N ARG A 164 15.49 11.36 -13.74
CA ARG A 164 16.71 10.75 -13.17
C ARG A 164 16.50 9.30 -12.70
N SER A 165 15.29 8.79 -12.82
CA SER A 165 14.94 7.44 -12.38
C SER A 165 14.52 6.54 -13.54
N ILE A 166 14.81 5.25 -13.42
CA ILE A 166 14.18 4.22 -14.26
C ILE A 166 12.83 3.89 -13.64
N THR A 167 11.77 4.20 -14.36
CA THR A 167 10.40 3.94 -13.90
C THR A 167 9.98 2.50 -14.23
N ILE A 168 9.58 1.75 -13.21
CA ILE A 168 9.11 0.37 -13.34
C ILE A 168 7.66 0.33 -12.90
N PRO A 169 6.70 0.07 -13.82
CA PRO A 169 5.30 0.01 -13.51
C PRO A 169 4.93 -1.31 -12.82
N PHE A 170 4.21 -1.22 -11.73
CA PHE A 170 3.55 -2.32 -11.05
C PHE A 170 2.05 -2.23 -11.33
N SER A 171 1.48 -3.31 -11.83
CA SER A 171 0.07 -3.38 -12.21
C SER A 171 -0.80 -3.89 -11.07
N VAL A 172 -2.07 -3.47 -11.06
CA VAL A 172 -3.10 -4.10 -10.23
C VAL A 172 -3.38 -5.51 -10.75
N LEU A 173 -3.75 -6.41 -9.84
CA LEU A 173 -4.14 -7.75 -10.21
C LEU A 173 -5.54 -7.74 -10.83
N ASN A 174 -5.69 -8.49 -11.90
CA ASN A 174 -7.01 -8.75 -12.47
C ASN A 174 -7.74 -9.89 -11.71
N ASN A 175 -9.02 -10.09 -12.01
CA ASN A 175 -9.83 -11.11 -11.33
C ASN A 175 -9.30 -12.55 -11.50
N GLN A 176 -8.62 -12.86 -12.60
CA GLN A 176 -8.05 -14.19 -12.82
C GLN A 176 -6.81 -14.40 -11.95
N GLU A 177 -5.96 -13.39 -11.84
CA GLU A 177 -4.80 -13.39 -10.97
C GLU A 177 -5.22 -13.44 -9.50
N MET A 178 -6.27 -12.71 -9.11
CA MET A 178 -6.83 -12.78 -7.75
C MET A 178 -7.39 -14.17 -7.42
N LYS A 179 -8.04 -14.84 -8.37
CA LYS A 179 -8.47 -16.23 -8.21
C LYS A 179 -7.29 -17.17 -8.03
N LYS A 180 -6.28 -17.04 -8.89
CA LYS A 180 -5.04 -17.83 -8.79
C LYS A 180 -4.39 -17.64 -7.41
N PHE A 181 -4.32 -16.39 -6.92
CA PHE A 181 -3.84 -16.11 -5.56
C PHE A 181 -4.67 -16.83 -4.49
N ALA A 182 -5.98 -16.77 -4.58
CA ALA A 182 -6.85 -17.45 -3.63
C ALA A 182 -6.58 -18.97 -3.62
N ASP A 183 -6.42 -19.56 -4.80
CA ASP A 183 -6.13 -20.98 -4.94
C ASP A 183 -4.77 -21.37 -4.35
N GLU A 184 -3.71 -20.62 -4.64
CA GLU A 184 -2.35 -20.88 -4.17
C GLU A 184 -2.18 -20.67 -2.65
N ASN A 185 -2.92 -19.71 -2.09
CA ASN A 185 -2.91 -19.45 -0.64
C ASN A 185 -4.00 -20.23 0.13
N GLN A 186 -4.67 -21.16 -0.53
CA GLN A 186 -5.74 -21.99 0.06
C GLN A 186 -6.85 -21.15 0.72
N ILE A 187 -7.15 -19.98 0.12
CA ILE A 187 -8.22 -19.09 0.56
C ILE A 187 -9.54 -19.63 0.00
N PHE A 188 -10.03 -20.69 0.59
CA PHE A 188 -11.28 -21.31 0.17
C PHE A 188 -12.37 -21.08 1.20
N THR A 189 -13.59 -20.93 0.69
CA THR A 189 -14.81 -21.09 1.46
C THR A 189 -15.68 -22.13 0.74
N ASP A 190 -16.45 -22.92 1.49
CA ASP A 190 -17.38 -23.88 0.91
C ASP A 190 -18.48 -23.20 0.07
N ASP A 191 -18.59 -21.88 0.22
CA ASP A 191 -19.57 -21.04 -0.44
C ASP A 191 -18.92 -20.26 -1.60
N LYS A 192 -19.16 -20.75 -2.83
CA LYS A 192 -18.67 -20.12 -4.07
C LYS A 192 -19.17 -18.68 -4.26
N GLN A 193 -20.37 -18.35 -3.77
CA GLN A 193 -20.90 -16.99 -3.86
C GLN A 193 -20.12 -16.06 -2.94
N LEU A 194 -19.87 -16.48 -1.71
CA LEU A 194 -19.04 -15.72 -0.76
C LEU A 194 -17.61 -15.56 -1.27
N GLN A 195 -17.02 -16.59 -1.84
CA GLN A 195 -15.68 -16.51 -2.45
C GLN A 195 -15.64 -15.48 -3.57
N SER A 196 -16.65 -15.45 -4.44
CA SER A 196 -16.72 -14.44 -5.51
C SER A 196 -16.86 -13.03 -4.94
N ILE A 197 -17.67 -12.84 -3.89
CA ILE A 197 -17.82 -11.56 -3.20
C ILE A 197 -16.49 -11.12 -2.59
N MET A 198 -15.79 -12.00 -1.89
CA MET A 198 -14.50 -11.69 -1.27
C MET A 198 -13.45 -11.27 -2.29
N ILE A 199 -13.36 -11.98 -3.42
CA ILE A 199 -12.43 -11.67 -4.52
C ILE A 199 -12.75 -10.30 -5.11
N THR A 200 -14.03 -9.99 -5.36
CA THR A 200 -14.44 -8.70 -5.91
C THR A 200 -14.29 -7.57 -4.89
N MET A 201 -14.60 -7.80 -3.62
CA MET A 201 -14.34 -6.83 -2.53
C MET A 201 -12.86 -6.53 -2.35
N ALA A 202 -12.03 -7.54 -2.48
CA ALA A 202 -10.59 -7.34 -2.42
C ALA A 202 -10.09 -6.47 -3.58
N MET A 203 -10.89 -6.33 -4.63
CA MET A 203 -10.54 -5.63 -5.86
C MET A 203 -9.20 -6.16 -6.39
N TRP A 204 -8.14 -5.45 -6.16
CA TRP A 204 -6.77 -5.82 -6.55
C TRP A 204 -5.82 -5.92 -5.35
N LYS A 205 -6.35 -6.03 -4.11
CA LYS A 205 -5.59 -6.04 -2.85
C LYS A 205 -5.50 -7.47 -2.28
N PRO A 206 -4.50 -8.27 -2.63
CA PRO A 206 -4.42 -9.68 -2.18
C PRO A 206 -4.30 -9.83 -0.66
N TRP A 207 -3.61 -8.90 0.02
CA TRP A 207 -3.51 -8.90 1.48
C TRP A 207 -4.89 -8.74 2.13
N PHE A 208 -5.77 -7.92 1.53
CA PHE A 208 -7.13 -7.75 2.01
C PHE A 208 -7.94 -9.03 1.83
N LEU A 209 -7.77 -9.74 0.70
CA LEU A 209 -8.41 -11.03 0.48
C LEU A 209 -8.01 -12.05 1.55
N LYS A 210 -6.73 -12.09 1.90
CA LYS A 210 -6.23 -12.96 2.97
C LYS A 210 -6.83 -12.56 4.33
N ASN A 211 -6.78 -11.28 4.68
CA ASN A 211 -7.31 -10.76 5.95
C ASN A 211 -8.81 -11.01 6.10
N ILE A 212 -9.61 -10.68 5.07
CA ILE A 212 -11.07 -10.92 5.12
C ILE A 212 -11.40 -12.40 5.20
N SER A 213 -10.63 -13.27 4.54
CA SER A 213 -10.79 -14.72 4.62
C SER A 213 -10.55 -15.23 6.04
N GLU A 214 -9.47 -14.82 6.68
CA GLU A 214 -9.15 -15.19 8.06
C GLU A 214 -10.27 -14.75 9.02
N LYS A 215 -10.74 -13.53 8.90
CA LYS A 215 -11.82 -12.99 9.73
C LYS A 215 -13.16 -13.70 9.53
N ILE A 216 -13.53 -13.98 8.29
CA ILE A 216 -14.76 -14.71 7.96
C ILE A 216 -14.73 -16.15 8.48
N ASN A 217 -13.58 -16.82 8.40
CA ASN A 217 -13.42 -18.18 8.90
C ASN A 217 -13.48 -18.24 10.44
N GLN A 218 -13.14 -17.16 11.12
CA GLN A 218 -13.18 -17.06 12.58
C GLN A 218 -14.53 -16.56 13.12
N ASN A 219 -15.37 -15.96 12.28
CA ASN A 219 -16.61 -15.29 12.70
C ASN A 219 -17.77 -15.57 11.72
N GLU A 220 -18.63 -16.51 12.08
CA GLU A 220 -19.79 -16.89 11.27
C GLU A 220 -20.83 -15.75 11.17
N ASP A 221 -20.94 -14.90 12.19
CA ASP A 221 -21.84 -13.74 12.15
C ASP A 221 -21.37 -12.71 11.11
N LEU A 222 -20.06 -12.47 11.01
CA LEU A 222 -19.49 -11.61 9.97
C LEU A 222 -19.80 -12.17 8.58
N LYS A 223 -19.64 -13.47 8.39
CA LYS A 223 -19.93 -14.17 7.14
C LYS A 223 -21.38 -13.97 6.71
N ASN A 224 -22.32 -14.19 7.64
CA ASN A 224 -23.74 -14.06 7.38
C ASN A 224 -24.16 -12.61 7.12
N ASN A 225 -23.59 -11.66 7.84
CA ASN A 225 -23.85 -10.23 7.64
C ASN A 225 -23.32 -9.71 6.31
N LEU A 226 -22.12 -10.14 5.86
CA LEU A 226 -21.61 -9.80 4.55
C LEU A 226 -22.50 -10.31 3.42
N LYS A 227 -22.93 -11.57 3.49
CA LYS A 227 -23.89 -12.12 2.53
C LYS A 227 -25.21 -11.36 2.51
N TYR A 228 -25.72 -11.03 3.69
CA TYR A 228 -26.96 -10.28 3.82
C TYR A 228 -26.85 -8.90 3.18
N LEU A 229 -25.79 -8.14 3.48
CA LEU A 229 -25.56 -6.81 2.91
C LEU A 229 -25.50 -6.86 1.38
N VAL A 230 -24.61 -7.69 0.82
CA VAL A 230 -24.44 -7.77 -0.63
C VAL A 230 -25.73 -8.18 -1.36
N SER A 231 -26.57 -8.98 -0.71
CA SER A 231 -27.84 -9.43 -1.31
C SER A 231 -28.98 -8.42 -1.18
N ASN A 232 -28.90 -7.47 -0.27
CA ASN A 232 -30.04 -6.65 0.15
C ASN A 232 -29.82 -5.14 0.13
N LEU A 233 -28.59 -4.64 -0.03
CA LEU A 233 -28.32 -3.18 -0.10
C LEU A 233 -29.04 -2.46 -1.25
N TRP A 234 -29.44 -3.20 -2.31
CA TRP A 234 -30.18 -2.68 -3.44
C TRP A 234 -31.71 -2.68 -3.25
N LYS A 235 -32.20 -3.26 -2.16
CA LYS A 235 -33.62 -3.48 -1.99
C LYS A 235 -34.22 -2.44 -1.05
N ASP A 236 -35.02 -1.54 -1.58
CA ASP A 236 -35.76 -0.56 -0.78
C ASP A 236 -36.70 -1.18 0.26
N SER A 237 -37.08 -2.44 0.05
CA SER A 237 -37.98 -3.18 0.95
C SER A 237 -37.31 -3.69 2.24
N GLU A 238 -35.98 -3.64 2.31
CA GLU A 238 -35.27 -4.16 3.47
C GLU A 238 -35.28 -3.17 4.66
N PRO A 239 -35.45 -3.68 5.89
CA PRO A 239 -35.44 -2.82 7.07
C PRO A 239 -34.08 -2.14 7.26
N LYS A 240 -34.06 -0.82 7.18
CA LYS A 240 -32.84 0.01 7.31
C LYS A 240 -32.07 -0.26 8.61
N TRP A 241 -32.75 -0.57 9.72
CA TRP A 241 -32.10 -0.91 10.97
C TRP A 241 -31.26 -2.20 10.91
N LYS A 242 -31.68 -3.17 10.10
CA LYS A 242 -30.96 -4.43 9.94
C LYS A 242 -29.71 -4.24 9.08
N LEU A 243 -29.81 -3.42 8.02
CA LEU A 243 -28.66 -2.98 7.23
C LEU A 243 -27.66 -2.22 8.10
N PHE A 244 -28.16 -1.33 8.96
CA PHE A 244 -27.33 -0.59 9.93
C PHE A 244 -26.56 -1.52 10.85
N GLN A 245 -27.21 -2.49 11.48
CA GLN A 245 -26.55 -3.46 12.35
C GLN A 245 -25.47 -4.24 11.62
N SER A 246 -25.72 -4.65 10.38
CA SER A 246 -24.76 -5.39 9.58
C SER A 246 -23.54 -4.53 9.19
N LEU A 247 -23.75 -3.26 8.83
CA LEU A 247 -22.65 -2.31 8.56
C LEU A 247 -21.84 -2.00 9.83
N LYS A 248 -22.50 -1.89 10.98
CA LYS A 248 -21.83 -1.68 12.27
C LYS A 248 -20.92 -2.85 12.62
N LEU A 249 -21.38 -4.08 12.44
CA LEU A 249 -20.59 -5.28 12.69
C LEU A 249 -19.34 -5.34 11.76
N ILE A 250 -19.50 -4.98 10.48
CA ILE A 250 -18.37 -4.87 9.55
C ILE A 250 -17.39 -3.79 9.99
N SER A 251 -17.90 -2.68 10.52
CA SER A 251 -17.08 -1.60 11.04
C SER A 251 -16.24 -2.02 12.24
N GLU A 252 -16.83 -2.75 13.18
CA GLU A 252 -16.12 -3.30 14.35
C GLU A 252 -14.99 -4.25 13.95
N GLN A 253 -15.05 -4.83 12.76
CA GLN A 253 -14.00 -5.67 12.18
C GLN A 253 -12.99 -4.89 11.33
N TRP A 254 -13.05 -3.56 11.30
CA TRP A 254 -12.17 -2.69 10.50
C TRP A 254 -12.26 -2.91 8.97
N LEU A 255 -13.38 -3.46 8.50
CA LEU A 255 -13.61 -3.79 7.08
C LEU A 255 -14.51 -2.79 6.36
N LEU A 256 -15.08 -1.82 7.09
CA LEU A 256 -16.11 -0.91 6.56
C LEU A 256 -15.59 -0.06 5.39
N ASN A 257 -14.40 0.52 5.52
CA ASN A 257 -13.84 1.38 4.46
C ASN A 257 -13.61 0.61 3.16
N ASP A 258 -13.06 -0.61 3.24
CA ASP A 258 -12.83 -1.45 2.08
C ASP A 258 -14.14 -1.96 1.48
N PHE A 259 -15.11 -2.28 2.32
CA PHE A 259 -16.46 -2.64 1.88
C PHE A 259 -17.13 -1.48 1.11
N LEU A 260 -17.07 -0.26 1.64
CA LEU A 260 -17.64 0.91 0.98
C LEU A 260 -16.92 1.26 -0.32
N GLU A 261 -15.59 1.14 -0.36
CA GLU A 261 -14.81 1.36 -1.57
C GLU A 261 -15.23 0.40 -2.68
N TRP A 262 -15.36 -0.88 -2.36
CA TRP A 262 -15.87 -1.88 -3.27
C TRP A 262 -17.32 -1.59 -3.70
N TRP A 263 -18.19 -1.26 -2.75
CA TRP A 263 -19.61 -1.00 -3.03
C TRP A 263 -19.82 0.20 -3.94
N ILE A 264 -19.11 1.29 -3.70
CA ILE A 264 -19.12 2.48 -4.57
C ILE A 264 -18.67 2.13 -6.00
N ALA A 265 -17.59 1.35 -6.13
CA ALA A 265 -17.10 0.90 -7.43
C ALA A 265 -18.13 0.00 -8.14
N TYR A 266 -18.77 -0.91 -7.39
CA TYR A 266 -19.82 -1.79 -7.91
C TYR A 266 -21.05 -1.01 -8.39
N CYS A 267 -21.50 0.02 -7.65
CA CYS A 267 -22.56 0.94 -8.10
C CYS A 267 -22.18 1.64 -9.41
N GLY A 268 -20.94 2.14 -9.52
CA GLY A 268 -20.44 2.77 -10.73
C GLY A 268 -20.43 1.83 -11.94
N GLU A 269 -20.04 0.56 -11.77
CA GLU A 269 -20.10 -0.46 -12.83
C GLU A 269 -21.54 -0.78 -13.28
N LYS A 270 -22.52 -0.64 -12.39
CA LYS A 270 -23.95 -0.82 -12.67
C LYS A 270 -24.63 0.44 -13.22
N TRP A 271 -23.87 1.53 -13.45
CA TRP A 271 -24.36 2.83 -13.91
C TRP A 271 -25.32 3.52 -12.92
N ASP A 272 -25.30 3.12 -11.66
CA ASP A 272 -26.07 3.73 -10.57
C ASP A 272 -25.25 4.84 -9.90
N TYR A 273 -25.11 5.96 -10.60
CA TYR A 273 -24.29 7.08 -10.12
C TYR A 273 -24.90 7.80 -8.92
N GLU A 274 -26.22 7.80 -8.79
CA GLU A 274 -26.91 8.43 -7.67
C GLU A 274 -26.59 7.70 -6.37
N GLN A 275 -26.71 6.38 -6.37
CA GLN A 275 -26.29 5.54 -5.26
C GLN A 275 -24.79 5.66 -4.98
N ALA A 276 -23.97 5.64 -6.01
CA ALA A 276 -22.52 5.79 -5.82
C ALA A 276 -22.17 7.14 -5.16
N GLU A 277 -22.78 8.25 -5.58
CA GLU A 277 -22.57 9.58 -5.00
C GLU A 277 -22.98 9.62 -3.53
N HIS A 278 -24.10 9.01 -3.21
CA HIS A 278 -24.61 8.90 -1.85
C HIS A 278 -23.62 8.18 -0.92
N TRP A 279 -23.11 7.02 -1.32
CA TRP A 279 -22.13 6.28 -0.55
C TRP A 279 -20.77 6.97 -0.47
N ILE A 280 -20.38 7.75 -1.49
CA ILE A 280 -19.19 8.63 -1.44
C ILE A 280 -19.35 9.70 -0.35
N LYS A 281 -20.54 10.32 -0.24
CA LYS A 281 -20.83 11.30 0.82
C LYS A 281 -20.73 10.66 2.20
N MET A 282 -21.34 9.50 2.39
CA MET A 282 -21.26 8.76 3.65
C MET A 282 -19.79 8.44 4.03
N ARG A 283 -19.00 7.95 3.09
CA ARG A 283 -17.57 7.67 3.31
C ARG A 283 -16.79 8.92 3.75
N LYS A 284 -17.08 10.07 3.14
CA LYS A 284 -16.49 11.37 3.57
C LYS A 284 -16.88 11.73 5.00
N TYR A 285 -18.13 11.51 5.41
CA TYR A 285 -18.55 11.73 6.79
C TYR A 285 -17.84 10.81 7.78
N LEU A 286 -17.63 9.54 7.44
CA LEU A 286 -16.86 8.61 8.27
C LEU A 286 -15.39 9.01 8.43
N GLN A 287 -14.82 9.68 7.43
CA GLN A 287 -13.44 10.20 7.49
C GLN A 287 -13.33 11.55 8.19
N SER A 288 -14.43 12.28 8.37
CA SER A 288 -14.51 13.48 9.20
C SER A 288 -14.85 13.08 10.62
N ASN A 289 -14.40 13.83 11.64
CA ASN A 289 -14.61 13.54 13.07
C ASN A 289 -16.10 13.46 13.51
N VAL A 290 -16.97 12.89 12.69
CA VAL A 290 -18.40 12.68 12.97
C VAL A 290 -18.55 11.32 13.66
N ASN A 291 -19.53 11.23 14.57
CA ASN A 291 -19.88 9.95 15.20
C ASN A 291 -20.22 8.91 14.15
N GLN A 292 -19.56 7.76 14.20
CA GLN A 292 -19.66 6.69 13.19
C GLN A 292 -21.09 6.17 13.01
N ASP A 293 -21.82 5.97 14.11
CA ASP A 293 -23.20 5.51 14.06
C ASP A 293 -24.10 6.53 13.34
N SER A 294 -23.87 7.83 13.56
CA SER A 294 -24.60 8.90 12.87
C SER A 294 -24.30 8.94 11.39
N ALA A 295 -23.04 8.71 10.98
CA ALA A 295 -22.65 8.67 9.57
C ALA A 295 -23.28 7.46 8.84
N LEU A 296 -23.31 6.28 9.50
CA LEU A 296 -23.95 5.08 8.96
C LEU A 296 -25.48 5.25 8.82
N LEU A 297 -26.13 5.86 9.81
CA LEU A 297 -27.56 6.14 9.75
C LEU A 297 -27.89 7.13 8.62
N TYR A 298 -27.10 8.19 8.48
CA TYR A 298 -27.24 9.15 7.37
C TYR A 298 -27.18 8.44 6.01
N GLY A 299 -26.17 7.56 5.84
CA GLY A 299 -26.00 6.79 4.61
C GLY A 299 -27.11 5.76 4.31
N LEU A 300 -27.99 5.46 5.24
CA LEU A 300 -29.11 4.54 5.03
C LEU A 300 -30.46 5.24 4.95
N MET A 301 -30.57 6.53 5.29
CA MET A 301 -31.84 7.25 5.39
C MET A 301 -32.17 8.10 4.16
N GLU A 302 -31.17 8.50 3.39
CA GLU A 302 -31.31 9.17 2.09
C GLU A 302 -31.37 8.15 0.93
#